data_b6677a2105db90b42e2b4b749a288da1
#
_entry.id   b6677a2105db90b42e2b4b749a288da1
#
_cell.length_a   1.000
_cell.length_b   1.000
_cell.length_c   1.000
_cell.angle_alpha   90.00
_cell.angle_beta   90.00
_cell.angle_gamma   90.00
#
_symmetry.space_group_name_H-M   'P 1'
#
loop_
_entity.id
_entity.type
_entity.pdbx_description
1 polymer ?
#
loop_
_entity_poly.entity_id
_entity_poly.type
_entity_poly.pdbx_seq_one_letter_code
_entity_poly.pdbx_strand_id
1 'polypeptide(L)'
;VLDVSRFSISWSRLFPLGNEEQPNEQGVAYYDSIFRELKKKGIKIFLTMNHYAVPLYLVESIGGWKNREMIDHYLSFAEFVLSRWGNQVDFWLPFNEINAGFFSPYNGTGLIKPSNGDYIYQDVFQALHYQFVANAKTIQLARKMDIPGIFGSMVSCFCYYPLTPKPEDNLKLVKEEQINQWFCSDVLMQGEYPYYMHSFFEKNSVDLDITAEDRQILKEYTCDFVSFSYYSSS
;
A
#
# COMPACT_ATOMS: atom_id res chain seq x y z
N VAL A 1 -6.15 18.07 -23.47
CA VAL A 1 -7.26 17.75 -22.56
C VAL A 1 -6.81 16.56 -21.70
N LEU A 2 -7.00 16.64 -20.38
CA LEU A 2 -6.69 15.52 -19.48
C LEU A 2 -7.94 14.66 -19.34
N ASP A 3 -7.82 13.35 -19.60
CA ASP A 3 -8.92 12.39 -19.47
C ASP A 3 -9.00 11.78 -18.07
N VAL A 4 -7.86 11.65 -17.39
CA VAL A 4 -7.72 11.08 -16.03
C VAL A 4 -6.78 11.96 -15.21
N SER A 5 -7.12 12.16 -13.94
CA SER A 5 -6.25 12.82 -12.96
C SER A 5 -5.98 11.87 -11.80
N ARG A 6 -4.70 11.62 -11.51
CA ARG A 6 -4.28 10.89 -10.31
C ARG A 6 -3.84 11.85 -9.22
N PHE A 7 -4.39 11.69 -8.03
CA PHE A 7 -3.94 12.40 -6.82
C PHE A 7 -4.10 11.52 -5.59
N SER A 8 -3.56 11.96 -4.46
CA SER A 8 -3.63 11.24 -3.20
C SER A 8 -4.33 12.05 -2.12
N ILE A 9 -4.97 11.34 -1.20
CA ILE A 9 -5.45 11.89 0.05
C ILE A 9 -4.34 11.73 1.10
N SER A 10 -4.08 12.79 1.86
CA SER A 10 -3.21 12.69 3.02
C SER A 10 -4.02 12.26 4.24
N TRP A 11 -3.73 11.09 4.78
CA TRP A 11 -4.38 10.57 5.99
C TRP A 11 -4.26 11.59 7.14
N SER A 12 -3.06 12.06 7.42
CA SER A 12 -2.81 13.04 8.49
C SER A 12 -3.44 14.42 8.25
N ARG A 13 -3.87 14.76 7.03
CA ARG A 13 -4.66 15.99 6.78
C ARG A 13 -6.12 15.82 7.20
N LEU A 14 -6.66 14.63 7.05
CA LEU A 14 -8.04 14.32 7.46
C LEU A 14 -8.10 13.93 8.95
N PHE A 15 -7.14 13.15 9.39
CA PHE A 15 -7.03 12.64 10.75
C PHE A 15 -5.59 12.83 11.23
N PRO A 16 -5.25 13.99 11.82
CA PRO A 16 -3.88 14.34 12.22
C PRO A 16 -3.22 13.34 13.17
N LEU A 17 -3.97 12.76 14.11
CA LEU A 17 -3.50 11.71 15.00
C LEU A 17 -3.72 10.30 14.43
N GLY A 18 -4.63 10.15 13.46
CA GLY A 18 -4.95 8.90 12.79
C GLY A 18 -5.97 8.02 13.51
N ASN A 19 -6.45 8.44 14.67
CA ASN A 19 -7.42 7.72 15.51
C ASN A 19 -8.60 8.59 15.99
N GLU A 20 -8.79 9.77 15.40
CA GLU A 20 -9.90 10.64 15.72
C GLU A 20 -11.22 10.06 15.21
N GLU A 21 -12.30 10.29 15.96
CA GLU A 21 -13.66 9.93 15.56
C GLU A 21 -14.21 10.84 14.45
N GLN A 22 -13.73 12.08 14.36
CA GLN A 22 -14.19 13.07 13.40
C GLN A 22 -13.03 13.60 12.56
N PRO A 23 -13.24 13.77 11.25
CA PRO A 23 -12.20 14.29 10.38
C PRO A 23 -11.99 15.79 10.57
N ASN A 24 -10.82 16.28 10.20
CA ASN A 24 -10.54 17.70 10.08
C ASN A 24 -11.37 18.32 8.93
N GLU A 25 -12.36 19.14 9.29
CA GLU A 25 -13.30 19.74 8.33
C GLU A 25 -12.60 20.59 7.26
N GLN A 26 -11.51 21.27 7.58
CA GLN A 26 -10.75 22.05 6.59
C GLN A 26 -10.07 21.12 5.57
N GLY A 27 -9.56 19.97 6.02
CA GLY A 27 -9.02 18.93 5.16
C GLY A 27 -10.10 18.37 4.24
N VAL A 28 -11.29 18.09 4.77
CA VAL A 28 -12.43 17.60 3.99
C VAL A 28 -12.85 18.62 2.94
N ALA A 29 -13.03 19.90 3.32
CA ALA A 29 -13.41 20.97 2.39
C ALA A 29 -12.39 21.16 1.26
N TYR A 30 -11.10 21.01 1.57
CA TYR A 30 -10.04 21.06 0.56
C TYR A 30 -10.21 19.95 -0.50
N TYR A 31 -10.39 18.70 -0.09
CA TYR A 31 -10.61 17.59 -1.03
C TYR A 31 -11.94 17.70 -1.76
N ASP A 32 -13.03 18.09 -1.09
CA ASP A 32 -14.32 18.35 -1.75
C ASP A 32 -14.19 19.33 -2.90
N SER A 33 -13.32 20.35 -2.76
CA SER A 33 -13.06 21.32 -3.82
C SER A 33 -12.38 20.68 -5.04
N ILE A 34 -11.41 19.77 -4.82
CA ILE A 34 -10.71 19.05 -5.89
C ILE A 34 -11.69 18.13 -6.63
N PHE A 35 -12.44 17.29 -5.90
CA PHE A 35 -13.42 16.39 -6.50
C PHE A 35 -14.45 17.14 -7.34
N ARG A 36 -14.96 18.25 -6.82
CA ARG A 36 -15.93 19.12 -7.53
C ARG A 36 -15.36 19.65 -8.84
N GLU A 37 -14.13 20.17 -8.84
CA GLU A 37 -13.52 20.72 -10.05
C GLU A 37 -13.20 19.65 -11.09
N LEU A 38 -12.73 18.47 -10.69
CA LEU A 38 -12.48 17.36 -11.61
C LEU A 38 -13.78 16.86 -12.24
N LYS A 39 -14.82 16.67 -11.42
CA LYS A 39 -16.14 16.23 -11.90
C LYS A 39 -16.76 17.24 -12.86
N LYS A 40 -16.67 18.55 -12.56
CA LYS A 40 -17.16 19.64 -13.43
C LYS A 40 -16.50 19.61 -14.81
N LYS A 41 -15.25 19.15 -14.89
CA LYS A 41 -14.48 19.03 -16.13
C LYS A 41 -14.62 17.69 -16.83
N GLY A 42 -15.37 16.75 -16.28
CA GLY A 42 -15.53 15.39 -16.81
C GLY A 42 -14.24 14.56 -16.76
N ILE A 43 -13.32 14.89 -15.86
CA ILE A 43 -12.05 14.20 -15.70
C ILE A 43 -12.26 12.99 -14.78
N LYS A 44 -11.87 11.79 -15.22
CA LYS A 44 -11.88 10.58 -14.39
C LYS A 44 -10.90 10.70 -13.25
N ILE A 45 -11.27 10.12 -12.11
CA ILE A 45 -10.49 10.21 -10.88
C ILE A 45 -9.78 8.90 -10.60
N PHE A 46 -8.46 8.97 -10.48
CA PHE A 46 -7.60 7.91 -10.02
C PHE A 46 -7.08 8.27 -8.63
N LEU A 47 -7.65 7.69 -7.57
CA LEU A 47 -7.37 8.09 -6.20
C LEU A 47 -6.41 7.14 -5.51
N THR A 48 -5.34 7.69 -4.93
CA THR A 48 -4.48 6.99 -3.98
C THR A 48 -4.90 7.34 -2.56
N MET A 49 -5.28 6.34 -1.76
CA MET A 49 -5.73 6.57 -0.38
C MET A 49 -4.55 6.92 0.53
N ASN A 50 -3.53 6.08 0.58
CA ASN A 50 -2.33 6.33 1.38
C ASN A 50 -1.08 6.47 0.49
N HIS A 51 -0.49 7.67 0.50
CA HIS A 51 0.76 7.97 -0.19
C HIS A 51 1.84 8.31 0.84
N TYR A 52 2.35 7.27 1.53
CA TYR A 52 3.38 7.33 2.57
C TYR A 52 3.02 8.11 3.86
N ALA A 53 1.91 8.80 3.87
CA ALA A 53 1.53 9.70 4.96
C ALA A 53 0.89 8.96 6.14
N VAL A 54 1.68 8.17 6.86
CA VAL A 54 1.25 7.58 8.15
C VAL A 54 1.21 8.69 9.21
N PRO A 55 0.12 8.87 9.96
CA PRO A 55 0.08 9.85 11.06
C PRO A 55 1.19 9.60 12.08
N LEU A 56 1.99 10.64 12.37
CA LEU A 56 3.17 10.52 13.24
C LEU A 56 2.81 10.00 14.63
N TYR A 57 1.64 10.40 15.14
CA TYR A 57 1.16 9.90 16.43
C TYR A 57 1.04 8.37 16.46
N LEU A 58 0.53 7.73 15.40
CA LEU A 58 0.44 6.27 15.32
C LEU A 58 1.83 5.62 15.19
N VAL A 59 2.78 6.31 14.54
CA VAL A 59 4.17 5.85 14.47
C VAL A 59 4.82 5.85 15.86
N GLU A 60 4.63 6.93 16.62
CA GLU A 60 5.24 7.11 17.93
C GLU A 60 4.54 6.30 19.03
N SER A 61 3.22 6.18 18.98
CA SER A 61 2.44 5.54 20.05
C SER A 61 2.37 4.02 19.92
N ILE A 62 2.24 3.48 18.70
CA ILE A 62 2.05 2.04 18.49
C ILE A 62 3.08 1.41 17.55
N GLY A 63 4.04 2.18 17.03
CA GLY A 63 5.12 1.68 16.16
C GLY A 63 4.74 1.57 14.68
N GLY A 64 3.73 2.31 14.22
CA GLY A 64 3.30 2.29 12.82
C GLY A 64 2.82 0.90 12.39
N TRP A 65 3.04 0.55 11.13
CA TRP A 65 2.60 -0.74 10.56
C TRP A 65 3.27 -1.99 11.16
N LYS A 66 4.20 -1.84 12.11
CA LYS A 66 4.69 -2.97 12.91
C LYS A 66 3.58 -3.57 13.80
N ASN A 67 2.59 -2.76 14.18
CA ASN A 67 1.47 -3.17 15.01
C ASN A 67 0.25 -3.50 14.15
N ARG A 68 -0.40 -4.64 14.45
CA ARG A 68 -1.62 -5.09 13.76
C ARG A 68 -2.78 -4.10 13.88
N GLU A 69 -2.85 -3.34 14.98
CA GLU A 69 -3.88 -2.31 15.20
C GLU A 69 -3.92 -1.26 14.08
N MET A 70 -2.82 -1.07 13.34
CA MET A 70 -2.79 -0.19 12.18
C MET A 70 -3.80 -0.55 11.11
N ILE A 71 -4.19 -1.83 11.01
CA ILE A 71 -5.23 -2.28 10.08
C ILE A 71 -6.55 -1.58 10.42
N ASP A 72 -6.95 -1.56 11.68
CA ASP A 72 -8.23 -0.98 12.12
C ASP A 72 -8.23 0.54 11.98
N HIS A 73 -7.14 1.21 12.36
CA HIS A 73 -6.97 2.65 12.15
C HIS A 73 -7.05 3.03 10.68
N TYR A 74 -6.37 2.26 9.82
CA TYR A 74 -6.41 2.49 8.38
C TYR A 74 -7.81 2.23 7.81
N LEU A 75 -8.51 1.20 8.25
CA LEU A 75 -9.86 0.89 7.79
C LEU A 75 -10.85 1.98 8.18
N SER A 76 -10.74 2.57 9.37
CA SER A 76 -11.57 3.71 9.77
C SER A 76 -11.36 4.91 8.83
N PHE A 77 -10.11 5.21 8.48
CA PHE A 77 -9.78 6.22 7.48
C PHE A 77 -10.34 5.85 6.10
N ALA A 78 -10.15 4.60 5.65
CA ALA A 78 -10.62 4.13 4.35
C ALA A 78 -12.16 4.18 4.25
N GLU A 79 -12.88 3.80 5.31
CA GLU A 79 -14.34 3.86 5.38
C GLU A 79 -14.84 5.29 5.20
N PHE A 80 -14.20 6.25 5.87
CA PHE A 80 -14.53 7.66 5.68
C PHE A 80 -14.33 8.10 4.24
N VAL A 81 -13.19 7.77 3.63
CA VAL A 81 -12.86 8.14 2.24
C VAL A 81 -13.86 7.51 1.26
N LEU A 82 -14.17 6.22 1.42
CA LEU A 82 -15.14 5.51 0.60
C LEU A 82 -16.55 6.09 0.76
N SER A 83 -16.99 6.37 1.98
CA SER A 83 -18.32 6.95 2.26
C SER A 83 -18.46 8.34 1.64
N ARG A 84 -17.41 9.16 1.73
CA ARG A 84 -17.47 10.56 1.29
C ARG A 84 -17.35 10.74 -0.20
N TRP A 85 -16.40 10.05 -0.84
CA TRP A 85 -16.03 10.27 -2.23
C TRP A 85 -16.16 9.03 -3.12
N GLY A 86 -16.54 7.89 -2.58
CA GLY A 86 -16.50 6.60 -3.27
C GLY A 86 -17.21 6.59 -4.63
N ASN A 87 -18.39 7.20 -4.71
CA ASN A 87 -19.18 7.29 -5.94
C ASN A 87 -18.60 8.23 -7.02
N GLN A 88 -17.46 8.86 -6.75
CA GLN A 88 -16.82 9.82 -7.66
C GLN A 88 -15.50 9.31 -8.24
N VAL A 89 -15.01 8.16 -7.76
CA VAL A 89 -13.70 7.61 -8.10
C VAL A 89 -13.82 6.43 -9.05
N ASP A 90 -13.06 6.48 -10.15
CA ASP A 90 -13.05 5.43 -11.16
C ASP A 90 -12.00 4.35 -10.86
N PHE A 91 -10.83 4.76 -10.34
CA PHE A 91 -9.69 3.88 -10.06
C PHE A 91 -9.15 4.14 -8.65
N TRP A 92 -8.91 3.07 -7.90
CA TRP A 92 -8.46 3.12 -6.52
C TRP A 92 -7.10 2.50 -6.33
N LEU A 93 -6.25 3.15 -5.55
CA LEU A 93 -5.04 2.57 -4.99
C LEU A 93 -5.10 2.72 -3.46
N PRO A 94 -5.33 1.65 -2.71
CA PRO A 94 -5.24 1.73 -1.25
C PRO A 94 -3.88 2.23 -0.77
N PHE A 95 -2.80 1.78 -1.41
CA PHE A 95 -1.43 2.19 -1.11
C PHE A 95 -0.68 2.63 -2.36
N ASN A 96 0.15 3.69 -2.21
CA ASN A 96 1.14 4.07 -3.20
C ASN A 96 2.39 3.23 -3.05
N GLU A 97 2.91 2.68 -4.15
CA GLU A 97 4.22 1.99 -4.20
C GLU A 97 4.47 1.13 -2.96
N ILE A 98 3.58 0.16 -2.72
CA ILE A 98 3.55 -0.60 -1.46
C ILE A 98 4.88 -1.30 -1.15
N ASN A 99 5.67 -1.63 -2.20
CA ASN A 99 7.02 -2.18 -2.04
C ASN A 99 8.03 -1.20 -1.41
N ALA A 100 7.67 0.08 -1.26
CA ALA A 100 8.47 1.01 -0.46
C ALA A 100 8.61 0.55 1.00
N GLY A 101 7.68 -0.25 1.50
CA GLY A 101 7.83 -0.89 2.81
C GLY A 101 9.10 -1.72 2.93
N PHE A 102 9.62 -2.26 1.83
CA PHE A 102 10.88 -3.00 1.81
C PHE A 102 12.11 -2.10 1.64
N PHE A 103 12.17 -1.27 0.60
CA PHE A 103 13.37 -0.49 0.30
C PHE A 103 13.45 0.86 1.05
N SER A 104 12.36 1.34 1.60
CA SER A 104 12.27 2.56 2.40
C SER A 104 11.26 2.39 3.55
N PRO A 105 11.55 1.55 4.56
CA PRO A 105 10.58 1.12 5.56
C PRO A 105 9.94 2.26 6.33
N TYR A 106 10.67 3.32 6.68
CA TYR A 106 10.07 4.47 7.34
C TYR A 106 8.99 5.14 6.49
N ASN A 107 9.28 5.41 5.22
CA ASN A 107 8.32 6.05 4.33
C ASN A 107 7.14 5.12 4.01
N GLY A 108 7.41 3.86 3.70
CA GLY A 108 6.38 2.91 3.29
C GLY A 108 5.48 2.44 4.44
N THR A 109 6.04 2.29 5.65
CA THR A 109 5.34 1.62 6.77
C THR A 109 5.40 2.39 8.10
N GLY A 110 6.10 3.51 8.18
CA GLY A 110 6.31 4.22 9.46
C GLY A 110 7.22 3.49 10.44
N LEU A 111 7.97 2.47 9.99
CA LEU A 111 8.95 1.80 10.84
C LEU A 111 10.10 2.73 11.19
N ILE A 112 10.37 2.91 12.48
CA ILE A 112 11.52 3.69 12.95
C ILE A 112 12.77 2.82 12.90
N LYS A 113 13.82 3.32 12.24
CA LYS A 113 15.11 2.62 12.20
C LYS A 113 15.70 2.53 13.61
N PRO A 114 16.13 1.33 14.06
CA PRO A 114 16.84 1.20 15.34
C PRO A 114 18.10 2.09 15.38
N SER A 115 18.37 2.69 16.54
CA SER A 115 19.55 3.57 16.74
C SER A 115 20.88 2.85 16.51
N ASN A 116 20.92 1.54 16.74
CA ASN A 116 22.11 0.69 16.65
C ASN A 116 21.96 -0.43 15.61
N GLY A 117 21.70 -0.10 14.35
CA GLY A 117 21.61 -1.14 13.33
C GLY A 117 20.77 -0.77 12.12
N ASP A 118 20.43 -1.77 11.35
CA ASP A 118 19.53 -1.69 10.20
C ASP A 118 18.12 -2.17 10.56
N TYR A 119 17.18 -1.97 9.65
CA TYR A 119 15.84 -2.52 9.79
C TYR A 119 15.89 -4.05 9.86
N ILE A 120 15.07 -4.62 10.74
CA ILE A 120 14.95 -6.06 10.91
C ILE A 120 13.94 -6.57 9.88
N TYR A 121 14.31 -7.55 9.06
CA TYR A 121 13.43 -8.11 8.03
C TYR A 121 12.11 -8.65 8.61
N GLN A 122 12.13 -9.24 9.80
CA GLN A 122 10.90 -9.65 10.49
C GLN A 122 9.90 -8.50 10.61
N ASP A 123 10.34 -7.32 11.06
CA ASP A 123 9.48 -6.15 11.24
C ASP A 123 9.00 -5.59 9.89
N VAL A 124 9.90 -5.54 8.91
CA VAL A 124 9.63 -5.02 7.57
C VAL A 124 8.56 -5.86 6.86
N PHE A 125 8.73 -7.18 6.85
CA PHE A 125 7.78 -8.06 6.16
C PHE A 125 6.49 -8.26 6.94
N GLN A 126 6.52 -8.18 8.27
CA GLN A 126 5.29 -8.15 9.07
C GLN A 126 4.47 -6.88 8.83
N ALA A 127 5.12 -5.74 8.71
CA ALA A 127 4.45 -4.47 8.39
C ALA A 127 3.82 -4.51 6.98
N LEU A 128 4.53 -5.06 6.00
CA LEU A 128 3.99 -5.29 4.65
C LEU A 128 2.79 -6.24 4.68
N HIS A 129 2.87 -7.33 5.47
CA HIS A 129 1.74 -8.24 5.63
C HIS A 129 0.49 -7.52 6.13
N TYR A 130 0.62 -6.68 7.14
CA TYR A 130 -0.53 -5.91 7.65
C TYR A 130 -1.08 -4.92 6.63
N GLN A 131 -0.22 -4.33 5.78
CA GLN A 131 -0.69 -3.50 4.66
C GLN A 131 -1.41 -4.32 3.59
N PHE A 132 -0.96 -5.55 3.28
CA PHE A 132 -1.68 -6.45 2.36
C PHE A 132 -3.07 -6.79 2.89
N VAL A 133 -3.17 -7.13 4.18
CA VAL A 133 -4.45 -7.39 4.84
C VAL A 133 -5.35 -6.16 4.81
N ALA A 134 -4.82 -4.98 5.14
CA ALA A 134 -5.56 -3.72 5.07
C ALA A 134 -6.04 -3.40 3.66
N ASN A 135 -5.22 -3.67 2.63
CA ASN A 135 -5.61 -3.52 1.22
C ASN A 135 -6.81 -4.42 0.87
N ALA A 136 -6.74 -5.70 1.20
CA ALA A 136 -7.81 -6.66 0.93
C ALA A 136 -9.10 -6.31 1.70
N LYS A 137 -8.99 -5.94 2.98
CA LYS A 137 -10.12 -5.48 3.80
C LYS A 137 -10.73 -4.17 3.25
N THR A 138 -9.94 -3.28 2.67
CA THR A 138 -10.45 -2.08 1.99
C THR A 138 -11.29 -2.43 0.77
N ILE A 139 -10.83 -3.38 -0.05
CA ILE A 139 -11.61 -3.88 -1.19
C ILE A 139 -12.92 -4.54 -0.70
N GLN A 140 -12.84 -5.38 0.34
CA GLN A 140 -14.03 -5.97 0.96
C GLN A 140 -15.03 -4.91 1.41
N LEU A 141 -14.55 -3.87 2.11
CA LEU A 141 -15.38 -2.79 2.61
C LEU A 141 -16.04 -2.03 1.46
N ALA A 142 -15.28 -1.70 0.41
CA ALA A 142 -15.82 -1.04 -0.78
C ALA A 142 -16.91 -1.88 -1.46
N ARG A 143 -16.72 -3.20 -1.58
CA ARG A 143 -17.73 -4.11 -2.14
C ARG A 143 -19.00 -4.18 -1.28
N LYS A 144 -18.84 -4.21 0.07
CA LYS A 144 -19.99 -4.17 1.00
C LYS A 144 -20.77 -2.86 0.94
N MET A 145 -20.11 -1.77 0.59
CA MET A 145 -20.73 -0.44 0.46
C MET A 145 -21.23 -0.14 -0.96
N ASP A 146 -21.17 -1.11 -1.87
CA ASP A 146 -21.50 -0.94 -3.30
C ASP A 146 -20.75 0.22 -3.98
N ILE A 147 -19.51 0.47 -3.57
CA ILE A 147 -18.65 1.51 -4.15
C ILE A 147 -18.22 1.08 -5.54
N PRO A 148 -18.44 1.92 -6.56
CA PRO A 148 -18.01 1.65 -7.93
C PRO A 148 -16.49 1.80 -8.08
N GLY A 149 -15.97 1.45 -9.26
CA GLY A 149 -14.56 1.54 -9.59
C GLY A 149 -13.81 0.24 -9.36
N ILE A 150 -12.59 0.24 -9.81
CA ILE A 150 -11.67 -0.90 -9.74
C ILE A 150 -10.47 -0.58 -8.86
N PHE A 151 -10.00 -1.59 -8.13
CA PHE A 151 -8.93 -1.46 -7.14
C PHE A 151 -7.63 -2.04 -7.67
N GLY A 152 -6.56 -1.29 -7.59
CA GLY A 152 -5.25 -1.70 -8.07
C GLY A 152 -4.19 -1.83 -7.01
N SER A 153 -3.14 -2.56 -7.36
CA SER A 153 -1.84 -2.53 -6.70
C SER A 153 -0.92 -1.54 -7.40
N MET A 154 -0.04 -0.90 -6.65
CA MET A 154 0.99 -0.04 -7.22
C MET A 154 2.34 -0.32 -6.60
N VAL A 155 3.36 -0.44 -7.46
CA VAL A 155 4.75 -0.65 -7.08
C VAL A 155 5.67 0.42 -7.69
N SER A 156 6.74 0.74 -6.99
CA SER A 156 7.87 1.45 -7.58
C SER A 156 8.67 0.46 -8.42
N CYS A 157 8.81 0.72 -9.70
CA CYS A 157 9.51 -0.15 -10.63
C CYS A 157 10.95 0.33 -10.84
N PHE A 158 11.89 -0.51 -10.43
CA PHE A 158 13.31 -0.33 -10.72
C PHE A 158 13.69 -1.28 -11.85
N CYS A 159 14.02 -0.74 -13.01
CA CYS A 159 14.42 -1.54 -14.16
C CYS A 159 15.90 -1.88 -14.05
N TYR A 160 16.22 -3.04 -13.52
CA TYR A 160 17.58 -3.53 -13.39
C TYR A 160 18.01 -4.32 -14.60
N TYR A 161 19.31 -4.33 -14.88
CA TYR A 161 19.93 -5.16 -15.89
C TYR A 161 21.04 -6.01 -15.26
N PRO A 162 21.32 -7.23 -15.76
CA PRO A 162 22.42 -8.02 -15.27
C PRO A 162 23.73 -7.35 -15.67
N LEU A 163 24.72 -7.35 -14.77
CA LEU A 163 26.04 -6.76 -15.03
C LEU A 163 26.74 -7.38 -16.25
N THR A 164 26.56 -8.69 -16.45
CA THR A 164 27.04 -9.42 -17.61
C THR A 164 26.01 -10.46 -18.05
N PRO A 165 26.11 -11.06 -19.26
CA PRO A 165 25.22 -12.13 -19.69
C PRO A 165 25.46 -13.47 -18.98
N LYS A 166 26.33 -13.55 -17.96
CA LYS A 166 26.58 -14.77 -17.20
C LYS A 166 25.35 -15.24 -16.43
N PRO A 167 25.15 -16.55 -16.27
CA PRO A 167 24.02 -17.12 -15.52
C PRO A 167 23.89 -16.58 -14.08
N GLU A 168 25.03 -16.35 -13.40
CA GLU A 168 25.06 -15.87 -12.03
C GLU A 168 24.49 -14.46 -11.89
N ASP A 169 24.84 -13.56 -12.83
CA ASP A 169 24.34 -12.18 -12.83
C ASP A 169 22.83 -12.13 -13.17
N ASN A 170 22.41 -12.97 -14.13
CA ASN A 170 20.97 -13.10 -14.45
C ASN A 170 20.17 -13.69 -13.30
N LEU A 171 20.71 -14.70 -12.59
CA LEU A 171 20.04 -15.27 -11.42
C LEU A 171 19.94 -14.25 -10.28
N LYS A 172 20.98 -13.43 -10.08
CA LYS A 172 20.96 -12.35 -9.10
C LYS A 172 19.87 -11.33 -9.44
N LEU A 173 19.80 -10.89 -10.70
CA LEU A 173 18.76 -9.98 -11.18
C LEU A 173 17.35 -10.50 -10.86
N VAL A 174 17.05 -11.73 -11.24
CA VAL A 174 15.74 -12.33 -10.98
C VAL A 174 15.39 -12.34 -9.49
N LYS A 175 16.34 -12.67 -8.61
CA LYS A 175 16.12 -12.67 -7.16
C LYS A 175 15.86 -11.26 -6.60
N GLU A 176 16.58 -10.26 -7.10
CA GLU A 176 16.36 -8.87 -6.69
C GLU A 176 14.98 -8.36 -7.14
N GLU A 177 14.57 -8.65 -8.38
CA GLU A 177 13.25 -8.27 -8.89
C GLU A 177 12.13 -8.97 -8.14
N GLN A 178 12.28 -10.25 -7.80
CA GLN A 178 11.31 -11.00 -7.02
C GLN A 178 11.01 -10.33 -5.69
N ILE A 179 12.03 -9.88 -4.97
CA ILE A 179 11.87 -9.30 -3.64
C ILE A 179 11.44 -7.82 -3.75
N ASN A 180 12.09 -7.03 -4.59
CA ASN A 180 11.89 -5.59 -4.66
C ASN A 180 10.60 -5.18 -5.37
N GLN A 181 10.13 -5.97 -6.34
CA GLN A 181 9.03 -5.58 -7.20
C GLN A 181 7.89 -6.60 -7.21
N TRP A 182 8.17 -7.87 -7.51
CA TRP A 182 7.10 -8.84 -7.78
C TRP A 182 6.41 -9.32 -6.51
N PHE A 183 7.11 -9.45 -5.40
CA PHE A 183 6.54 -9.96 -4.15
C PHE A 183 5.23 -9.25 -3.77
N CYS A 184 5.26 -7.92 -3.70
CA CYS A 184 4.07 -7.16 -3.29
C CYS A 184 2.93 -7.26 -4.31
N SER A 185 3.24 -7.17 -5.60
CA SER A 185 2.22 -7.31 -6.65
C SER A 185 1.66 -8.73 -6.71
N ASP A 186 2.51 -9.77 -6.56
CA ASP A 186 2.04 -11.15 -6.56
C ASP A 186 1.06 -11.41 -5.41
N VAL A 187 1.40 -10.99 -4.18
CA VAL A 187 0.48 -11.16 -3.05
C VAL A 187 -0.85 -10.46 -3.29
N LEU A 188 -0.84 -9.22 -3.78
CA LEU A 188 -2.05 -8.44 -3.97
C LEU A 188 -2.90 -8.89 -5.16
N MET A 189 -2.27 -9.51 -6.18
CA MET A 189 -2.97 -9.98 -7.38
C MET A 189 -3.40 -11.44 -7.29
N GLN A 190 -2.64 -12.29 -6.58
CA GLN A 190 -2.90 -13.72 -6.49
C GLN A 190 -3.58 -14.12 -5.16
N GLY A 191 -3.48 -13.24 -4.14
CA GLY A 191 -4.05 -13.46 -2.81
C GLY A 191 -3.28 -14.49 -1.98
N GLU A 192 -2.04 -14.79 -2.36
CA GLU A 192 -1.19 -15.74 -1.65
C GLU A 192 0.30 -15.39 -1.80
N TYR A 193 1.10 -15.86 -0.86
CA TYR A 193 2.53 -15.63 -0.87
C TYR A 193 3.21 -16.47 -1.95
N PRO A 194 4.03 -15.86 -2.82
CA PRO A 194 4.70 -16.58 -3.89
C PRO A 194 5.77 -17.54 -3.34
N TYR A 195 5.94 -18.68 -3.99
CA TYR A 195 6.85 -19.76 -3.55
C TYR A 195 8.30 -19.32 -3.33
N TYR A 196 8.78 -18.33 -4.12
CA TYR A 196 10.17 -17.87 -4.02
C TYR A 196 10.44 -17.10 -2.71
N MET A 197 9.42 -16.61 -2.02
CA MET A 197 9.57 -15.95 -0.72
C MET A 197 9.82 -16.94 0.43
N HIS A 198 9.42 -18.19 0.31
CA HIS A 198 9.63 -19.20 1.37
C HIS A 198 11.12 -19.35 1.70
N SER A 199 11.96 -19.57 0.68
CA SER A 199 13.41 -19.70 0.88
C SER A 199 14.05 -18.39 1.36
N PHE A 200 13.52 -17.24 0.95
CA PHE A 200 14.00 -15.94 1.43
C PHE A 200 13.69 -15.77 2.92
N PHE A 201 12.48 -16.07 3.34
CA PHE A 201 12.06 -15.96 4.74
C PHE A 201 12.82 -16.92 5.63
N GLU A 202 12.95 -18.17 5.23
CA GLU A 202 13.74 -19.17 5.97
C GLU A 202 15.18 -18.72 6.16
N LYS A 203 15.86 -18.28 5.09
CA LYS A 203 17.25 -17.81 5.14
C LYS A 203 17.45 -16.59 6.04
N ASN A 204 16.45 -15.72 6.14
CA ASN A 204 16.52 -14.48 6.91
C ASN A 204 15.80 -14.56 8.26
N SER A 205 15.39 -15.76 8.68
CA SER A 205 14.68 -16.00 9.94
C SER A 205 13.44 -15.13 10.11
N VAL A 206 12.66 -14.99 9.03
CA VAL A 206 11.38 -14.26 9.01
C VAL A 206 10.26 -15.27 9.22
N ASP A 207 9.52 -15.11 10.31
CA ASP A 207 8.33 -15.91 10.64
C ASP A 207 7.14 -14.97 10.84
N LEU A 208 6.29 -14.88 9.83
CA LEU A 208 5.17 -13.93 9.81
C LEU A 208 3.98 -14.47 10.60
N ASP A 209 3.42 -13.63 11.44
CA ASP A 209 2.12 -13.87 12.08
C ASP A 209 1.00 -13.67 11.05
N ILE A 210 0.65 -14.75 10.36
CA ILE A 210 -0.40 -14.80 9.33
C ILE A 210 -1.53 -15.69 9.83
N THR A 211 -2.65 -15.08 10.19
CA THR A 211 -3.83 -15.81 10.66
C THR A 211 -4.57 -16.53 9.52
N ALA A 212 -5.46 -17.46 9.88
CA ALA A 212 -6.34 -18.09 8.89
C ALA A 212 -7.28 -17.08 8.22
N GLU A 213 -7.75 -16.08 8.99
CA GLU A 213 -8.57 -14.98 8.46
C GLU A 213 -7.78 -14.13 7.44
N ASP A 214 -6.49 -13.84 7.71
CA ASP A 214 -5.65 -13.09 6.77
C ASP A 214 -5.49 -13.83 5.44
N ARG A 215 -5.26 -15.15 5.49
CA ARG A 215 -5.17 -15.96 4.26
C ARG A 215 -6.47 -15.95 3.47
N GLN A 216 -7.60 -16.04 4.16
CA GLN A 216 -8.92 -16.02 3.52
C GLN A 216 -9.18 -14.66 2.88
N ILE A 217 -8.99 -13.56 3.60
CA ILE A 217 -9.30 -12.22 3.09
C ILE A 217 -8.41 -11.84 1.91
N LEU A 218 -7.12 -12.20 1.96
CA LEU A 218 -6.20 -11.99 0.85
C LEU A 218 -6.65 -12.74 -0.41
N LYS A 219 -7.09 -13.99 -0.26
CA LYS A 219 -7.54 -14.84 -1.38
C LYS A 219 -8.84 -14.36 -2.00
N GLU A 220 -9.77 -13.83 -1.20
CA GLU A 220 -11.10 -13.41 -1.66
C GLU A 220 -11.10 -12.01 -2.28
N TYR A 221 -10.21 -11.11 -1.83
CA TYR A 221 -10.23 -9.68 -2.21
C TYR A 221 -8.90 -9.23 -2.79
N THR A 222 -8.61 -9.77 -3.96
CA THR A 222 -7.44 -9.41 -4.77
C THR A 222 -7.67 -8.08 -5.51
N CYS A 223 -6.57 -7.45 -5.95
CA CYS A 223 -6.63 -6.27 -6.81
C CYS A 223 -7.07 -6.64 -8.23
N ASP A 224 -7.70 -5.67 -8.92
CA ASP A 224 -8.19 -5.82 -10.29
C ASP A 224 -7.10 -5.50 -11.34
N PHE A 225 -6.07 -4.70 -10.97
CA PHE A 225 -4.98 -4.31 -11.87
C PHE A 225 -3.68 -4.01 -11.13
N VAL A 226 -2.57 -4.01 -11.86
CA VAL A 226 -1.26 -3.53 -11.39
C VAL A 226 -0.91 -2.24 -12.09
N SER A 227 -0.40 -1.28 -11.32
CA SER A 227 0.23 -0.06 -11.82
C SER A 227 1.64 0.08 -11.26
N PHE A 228 2.46 0.89 -11.89
CA PHE A 228 3.83 1.12 -11.44
C PHE A 228 4.29 2.53 -11.72
N SER A 229 5.19 3.02 -10.87
CA SER A 229 5.99 4.22 -11.14
C SER A 229 7.35 3.80 -11.69
N TYR A 230 7.73 4.35 -12.83
CA TYR A 230 9.06 4.14 -13.41
C TYR A 230 9.86 5.43 -13.33
N TYR A 231 11.04 5.37 -12.73
CA TYR A 231 11.91 6.53 -12.54
C TYR A 231 13.27 6.37 -13.22
N SER A 232 13.85 5.18 -13.15
CA SER A 232 15.20 4.94 -13.64
C SER A 232 15.44 3.48 -14.01
N SER A 233 16.45 3.28 -14.84
CA SER A 233 17.05 1.98 -15.13
C SER A 233 18.54 1.98 -14.78
N SER A 234 19.06 0.86 -14.34
CA SER A 234 20.49 0.68 -13.99
C SER A 234 21.00 -0.71 -14.31
#